data_502f5c29eb166d3040f4c55de803a18e
#
_entry.id   502f5c29eb166d3040f4c55de803a18e
#
_cell.length_a   1.000
_cell.length_b   1.000
_cell.length_c   1.000
_cell.angle_alpha   90.00
_cell.angle_beta   90.00
_cell.angle_gamma   90.00
#
_symmetry.space_group_name_H-M   'P 1'
#
loop_
_entity.id
_entity.type
_entity.pdbx_description
1 polymer ?
#
loop_
_entity_poly.entity_id
_entity_poly.type
_entity_poly.pdbx_seq_one_letter_code
_entity_poly.pdbx_strand_id
1 'polypeptide(L)'
;MRCALAAVGFLNDDISYNRKIIEDTLRVCSGKADLVLFGEAFLQGFYAATFEEAHDETIALSVEDDTITSLRAAAKAHNLAVSFGFIEKDGNCFYSSQMTISKDGEILDLFRRVSKGWKLPHASGRYREGEGFHTFCYMDKTLAVGLCGDLWDDENVRQMRALSPDAIL
;
A
#
# COMPACT_ATOMS: atom_id res chain seq x y z
N MET A 1 10.63 -17.21 1.19
CA MET A 1 9.53 -16.30 1.57
C MET A 1 8.19 -16.87 1.08
N ARG A 2 7.17 -16.93 1.94
CA ARG A 2 5.79 -17.33 1.62
C ARG A 2 4.92 -16.08 1.69
N CYS A 3 4.28 -15.72 0.58
CA CYS A 3 3.37 -14.58 0.52
C CYS A 3 1.92 -15.09 0.53
N ALA A 4 1.10 -14.56 1.44
CA ALA A 4 -0.34 -14.75 1.44
C ALA A 4 -1.02 -13.60 0.72
N LEU A 5 -1.82 -13.88 -0.31
CA LEU A 5 -2.61 -12.88 -1.02
C LEU A 5 -3.98 -12.77 -0.32
N ALA A 6 -4.28 -11.59 0.22
CA ALA A 6 -5.50 -11.33 0.96
C ALA A 6 -6.67 -11.01 0.00
N ALA A 7 -7.39 -12.04 -0.44
CA ALA A 7 -8.63 -11.88 -1.20
C ALA A 7 -9.82 -11.76 -0.23
N VAL A 8 -9.91 -10.61 0.44
CA VAL A 8 -10.94 -10.32 1.46
C VAL A 8 -11.72 -9.05 1.11
N GLY A 9 -12.93 -8.92 1.63
CA GLY A 9 -13.75 -7.74 1.41
C GLY A 9 -13.28 -6.52 2.20
N PHE A 10 -13.62 -5.33 1.70
CA PHE A 10 -13.43 -4.04 2.37
C PHE A 10 -14.73 -3.23 2.30
N LEU A 11 -14.82 -2.18 3.09
CA LEU A 11 -15.86 -1.15 2.99
C LEU A 11 -15.23 0.17 2.57
N ASN A 12 -15.88 0.88 1.63
CA ASN A 12 -15.44 2.23 1.29
C ASN A 12 -15.75 3.17 2.45
N ASP A 13 -14.85 4.11 2.70
CA ASP A 13 -14.92 5.12 3.77
C ASP A 13 -14.97 4.58 5.21
N ASP A 14 -14.67 3.29 5.39
CA ASP A 14 -14.58 2.70 6.74
C ASP A 14 -13.18 2.17 7.04
N ILE A 15 -12.27 3.09 7.32
CA ILE A 15 -10.87 2.79 7.67
C ILE A 15 -10.81 1.88 8.90
N SER A 16 -11.68 2.09 9.88
CA SER A 16 -11.69 1.30 11.12
C SER A 16 -12.02 -0.17 10.86
N TYR A 17 -13.04 -0.42 10.04
CA TYR A 17 -13.40 -1.76 9.60
C TYR A 17 -12.26 -2.40 8.79
N ASN A 18 -11.72 -1.70 7.80
CA ASN A 18 -10.68 -2.23 6.91
C ASN A 18 -9.38 -2.51 7.67
N ARG A 19 -8.99 -1.63 8.60
CA ARG A 19 -7.87 -1.87 9.52
C ARG A 19 -8.08 -3.17 10.31
N LYS A 20 -9.29 -3.36 10.87
CA LYS A 20 -9.62 -4.59 11.60
C LYS A 20 -9.51 -5.84 10.71
N ILE A 21 -9.90 -5.77 9.44
CA ILE A 21 -9.73 -6.87 8.47
C ILE A 21 -8.24 -7.19 8.27
N ILE A 22 -7.39 -6.16 8.16
CA ILE A 22 -5.93 -6.37 8.08
C ILE A 22 -5.42 -7.07 9.35
N GLU A 23 -5.75 -6.57 10.54
CA GLU A 23 -5.33 -7.14 11.82
C GLU A 23 -5.80 -8.61 11.99
N ASP A 24 -7.07 -8.91 11.67
CA ASP A 24 -7.63 -10.26 11.72
C ASP A 24 -6.95 -11.21 10.72
N THR A 25 -6.60 -10.70 9.53
CA THR A 25 -5.87 -11.49 8.51
C THR A 25 -4.45 -11.79 8.99
N LEU A 26 -3.76 -10.83 9.60
CA LEU A 26 -2.45 -11.07 10.20
C LEU A 26 -2.51 -12.15 11.27
N ARG A 27 -3.52 -12.10 12.15
CA ARG A 27 -3.75 -13.12 13.17
C ARG A 27 -3.96 -14.52 12.56
N VAL A 28 -4.75 -14.63 11.50
CA VAL A 28 -5.05 -15.91 10.82
C VAL A 28 -3.83 -16.46 10.08
N CYS A 29 -3.00 -15.59 9.49
CA CYS A 29 -1.84 -15.96 8.68
C CYS A 29 -0.55 -16.12 9.50
N SER A 30 -0.55 -15.74 10.79
CA SER A 30 0.59 -15.88 11.69
C SER A 30 1.11 -17.32 11.71
N GLY A 31 2.42 -17.51 11.54
CA GLY A 31 3.08 -18.81 11.44
C GLY A 31 2.88 -19.56 10.11
N LYS A 32 1.99 -19.08 9.23
CA LYS A 32 1.67 -19.71 7.94
C LYS A 32 2.30 -18.99 6.75
N ALA A 33 2.50 -17.68 6.86
CA ALA A 33 3.11 -16.83 5.84
C ALA A 33 4.25 -16.00 6.44
N ASP A 34 5.04 -15.39 5.59
CA ASP A 34 6.13 -14.47 5.94
C ASP A 34 5.74 -13.01 5.60
N LEU A 35 4.80 -12.83 4.66
CA LEU A 35 4.22 -11.56 4.24
C LEU A 35 2.74 -11.77 3.87
N VAL A 36 1.87 -10.82 4.21
CA VAL A 36 0.49 -10.72 3.69
C VAL A 36 0.39 -9.52 2.79
N LEU A 37 -0.16 -9.70 1.58
CA LEU A 37 -0.35 -8.65 0.58
C LEU A 37 -1.83 -8.35 0.41
N PHE A 38 -2.22 -7.10 0.61
CA PHE A 38 -3.53 -6.52 0.31
C PHE A 38 -3.47 -5.67 -0.96
N GLY A 39 -4.63 -5.44 -1.58
CA GLY A 39 -4.74 -4.65 -2.81
C GLY A 39 -4.58 -3.14 -2.62
N GLU A 40 -4.61 -2.44 -3.76
CA GLU A 40 -4.56 -0.97 -3.86
C GLU A 40 -5.71 -0.33 -3.06
N ALA A 41 -5.40 0.77 -2.37
CA ALA A 41 -6.34 1.58 -1.59
C ALA A 41 -7.21 0.78 -0.59
N PHE A 42 -6.74 -0.40 -0.15
CA PHE A 42 -7.51 -1.30 0.70
C PHE A 42 -7.98 -0.62 1.98
N LEU A 43 -7.13 0.22 2.57
CA LEU A 43 -7.39 0.78 3.90
C LEU A 43 -8.58 1.75 3.91
N GLN A 44 -8.75 2.59 2.88
CA GLN A 44 -9.93 3.45 2.72
C GLN A 44 -11.06 2.76 1.95
N GLY A 45 -10.73 1.72 1.17
CA GLY A 45 -11.61 1.13 0.18
C GLY A 45 -11.36 1.72 -1.21
N PHE A 46 -11.39 0.87 -2.24
CA PHE A 46 -10.94 1.21 -3.59
C PHE A 46 -11.69 2.39 -4.24
N TYR A 47 -12.96 2.59 -3.86
CA TYR A 47 -13.80 3.68 -4.38
C TYR A 47 -13.98 4.83 -3.39
N ALA A 48 -13.20 4.88 -2.31
CA ALA A 48 -13.32 5.93 -1.30
C ALA A 48 -12.81 7.29 -1.79
N ALA A 49 -11.70 7.31 -2.54
CA ALA A 49 -11.18 8.56 -3.11
C ALA A 49 -12.14 9.10 -4.17
N THR A 50 -12.70 10.29 -3.91
CA THR A 50 -13.61 10.98 -4.81
C THR A 50 -12.93 11.99 -5.71
N PHE A 51 -11.68 12.35 -5.39
CA PHE A 51 -10.89 13.43 -5.99
C PHE A 51 -11.47 14.83 -5.74
N GLU A 52 -12.36 14.92 -4.74
CA GLU A 52 -12.84 16.17 -4.15
C GLU A 52 -12.03 16.41 -2.86
N GLU A 53 -11.19 17.44 -2.85
CA GLU A 53 -10.22 17.71 -1.79
C GLU A 53 -10.86 17.74 -0.39
N ALA A 54 -12.04 18.35 -0.26
CA ALA A 54 -12.73 18.48 1.03
C ALA A 54 -13.11 17.12 1.63
N HIS A 55 -13.48 16.15 0.78
CA HIS A 55 -13.76 14.78 1.21
C HIS A 55 -12.46 14.03 1.48
N ASP A 56 -11.52 14.05 0.51
CA ASP A 56 -10.34 13.20 0.57
C ASP A 56 -9.37 13.63 1.69
N GLU A 57 -9.40 14.91 2.13
CA GLU A 57 -8.73 15.38 3.35
C GLU A 57 -9.19 14.64 4.61
N THR A 58 -10.41 14.12 4.64
CA THR A 58 -10.96 13.44 5.82
C THR A 58 -10.59 11.97 5.89
N ILE A 59 -10.18 11.37 4.77
CA ILE A 59 -9.87 9.93 4.68
C ILE A 59 -8.40 9.64 4.41
N ALA A 60 -7.65 10.57 3.83
CA ALA A 60 -6.24 10.35 3.53
C ALA A 60 -5.41 10.38 4.82
N LEU A 61 -4.45 9.47 4.93
CA LEU A 61 -3.65 9.26 6.13
C LEU A 61 -2.19 9.63 5.89
N SER A 62 -1.57 10.26 6.87
CA SER A 62 -0.11 10.39 6.89
C SER A 62 0.55 9.09 7.35
N VAL A 63 1.85 8.96 7.13
CA VAL A 63 2.61 7.79 7.61
C VAL A 63 2.74 7.75 9.14
N GLU A 64 2.49 8.85 9.82
CA GLU A 64 2.50 8.98 11.28
C GLU A 64 1.12 8.78 11.91
N ASP A 65 0.06 8.54 11.12
CA ASP A 65 -1.30 8.35 11.62
C ASP A 65 -1.38 7.17 12.61
N ASP A 66 -2.27 7.31 13.60
CA ASP A 66 -2.50 6.28 14.61
C ASP A 66 -2.94 4.95 14.01
N THR A 67 -3.63 4.98 12.87
CA THR A 67 -4.01 3.78 12.12
C THR A 67 -2.79 3.03 11.62
N ILE A 68 -1.82 3.73 11.03
CA ILE A 68 -0.54 3.16 10.57
C ILE A 68 0.26 2.62 11.77
N THR A 69 0.32 3.38 12.85
CA THR A 69 0.96 2.97 14.11
C THR A 69 0.34 1.68 14.65
N SER A 70 -0.99 1.54 14.60
CA SER A 70 -1.71 0.32 15.02
C SER A 70 -1.35 -0.87 14.13
N LEU A 71 -1.28 -0.69 12.82
CA LEU A 71 -0.89 -1.75 11.87
C LEU A 71 0.57 -2.20 12.06
N ARG A 72 1.48 -1.27 12.37
CA ARG A 72 2.86 -1.59 12.75
C ARG A 72 2.92 -2.46 14.01
N ALA A 73 2.13 -2.10 15.01
CA ALA A 73 2.02 -2.89 16.25
C ALA A 73 1.43 -4.28 15.99
N ALA A 74 0.41 -4.39 15.12
CA ALA A 74 -0.19 -5.66 14.75
C ALA A 74 0.79 -6.57 13.98
N ALA A 75 1.54 -6.05 13.02
CA ALA A 75 2.57 -6.78 12.29
C ALA A 75 3.60 -7.39 13.29
N LYS A 76 4.07 -6.58 14.23
CA LYS A 76 4.99 -7.01 15.29
C LYS A 76 4.38 -8.06 16.21
N ALA A 77 3.15 -7.85 16.68
CA ALA A 77 2.46 -8.78 17.58
C ALA A 77 2.26 -10.17 16.97
N HIS A 78 2.03 -10.23 15.65
CA HIS A 78 1.83 -11.49 14.92
C HIS A 78 3.12 -12.03 14.27
N ASN A 79 4.26 -11.34 14.42
CA ASN A 79 5.57 -11.68 13.82
C ASN A 79 5.42 -11.95 12.31
N LEU A 80 4.71 -11.06 11.60
CA LEU A 80 4.31 -11.24 10.20
C LEU A 80 4.32 -9.89 9.48
N ALA A 81 5.02 -9.83 8.34
CA ALA A 81 5.03 -8.62 7.52
C ALA A 81 3.69 -8.42 6.80
N VAL A 82 3.38 -7.17 6.50
CA VAL A 82 2.17 -6.78 5.77
C VAL A 82 2.47 -5.71 4.73
N SER A 83 1.87 -5.85 3.55
CA SER A 83 1.84 -4.81 2.52
C SER A 83 0.39 -4.48 2.19
N PHE A 84 0.01 -3.20 2.22
CA PHE A 84 -1.36 -2.74 2.01
C PHE A 84 -1.40 -1.40 1.29
N GLY A 85 -2.40 -1.23 0.42
CA GLY A 85 -2.65 0.03 -0.26
C GLY A 85 -3.48 1.00 0.57
N PHE A 86 -3.18 2.29 0.44
CA PHE A 86 -3.92 3.36 1.10
C PHE A 86 -3.82 4.69 0.33
N ILE A 87 -4.75 5.60 0.60
CA ILE A 87 -4.67 6.99 0.15
C ILE A 87 -3.80 7.74 1.15
N GLU A 88 -2.59 8.08 0.70
CA GLU A 88 -1.61 8.80 1.50
C GLU A 88 -1.81 10.31 1.39
N LYS A 89 -1.63 11.00 2.51
CA LYS A 89 -1.44 12.44 2.58
C LYS A 89 -0.01 12.75 3.03
N ASP A 90 0.73 13.44 2.16
CA ASP A 90 2.06 13.95 2.48
C ASP A 90 2.09 15.46 2.25
N GLY A 91 2.21 16.20 3.34
CA GLY A 91 2.05 17.65 3.34
C GLY A 91 0.70 18.08 2.76
N ASN A 92 0.72 18.71 1.59
CA ASN A 92 -0.47 19.19 0.89
C ASN A 92 -0.83 18.31 -0.33
N CYS A 93 -0.25 17.13 -0.46
CA CYS A 93 -0.44 16.25 -1.62
C CYS A 93 -1.09 14.92 -1.23
N PHE A 94 -1.80 14.32 -2.18
CA PHE A 94 -2.41 13.00 -2.08
C PHE A 94 -1.76 12.04 -3.06
N TYR A 95 -1.58 10.78 -2.63
CA TYR A 95 -1.02 9.69 -3.43
C TYR A 95 -1.81 8.41 -3.26
N SER A 96 -1.87 7.59 -4.30
CA SER A 96 -2.22 6.18 -4.15
C SER A 96 -0.94 5.44 -3.79
N SER A 97 -0.84 4.95 -2.57
CA SER A 97 0.39 4.40 -2.00
C SER A 97 0.23 2.97 -1.53
N GLN A 98 1.33 2.22 -1.56
CA GLN A 98 1.45 0.89 -0.95
C GLN A 98 2.54 0.95 0.11
N MET A 99 2.19 0.64 1.34
CA MET A 99 3.13 0.55 2.45
C MET A 99 3.45 -0.91 2.76
N THR A 100 4.73 -1.20 2.96
CA THR A 100 5.17 -2.51 3.44
C THR A 100 5.82 -2.37 4.81
N ILE A 101 5.30 -3.11 5.79
CA ILE A 101 5.75 -3.12 7.18
C ILE A 101 6.36 -4.48 7.48
N SER A 102 7.53 -4.52 8.12
CA SER A 102 8.21 -5.74 8.53
C SER A 102 7.49 -6.45 9.68
N LYS A 103 7.84 -7.69 9.93
CA LYS A 103 7.40 -8.46 11.10
C LYS A 103 7.83 -7.84 12.45
N ASP A 104 8.76 -6.91 12.45
CA ASP A 104 9.24 -6.18 13.63
C ASP A 104 8.54 -4.83 13.82
N GLY A 105 7.62 -4.48 12.89
CA GLY A 105 6.85 -3.23 12.90
C GLY A 105 7.56 -2.04 12.27
N GLU A 106 8.68 -2.27 11.55
CA GLU A 106 9.40 -1.22 10.84
C GLU A 106 8.82 -1.03 9.44
N ILE A 107 8.71 0.21 8.96
CA ILE A 107 8.35 0.49 7.58
C ILE A 107 9.55 0.12 6.71
N LEU A 108 9.38 -0.88 5.84
CA LEU A 108 10.38 -1.33 4.89
C LEU A 108 10.33 -0.52 3.60
N ASP A 109 9.13 -0.14 3.20
CA ASP A 109 8.87 0.52 1.93
C ASP A 109 7.60 1.35 1.96
N LEU A 110 7.63 2.47 1.25
CA LEU A 110 6.48 3.30 0.92
C LEU A 110 6.55 3.62 -0.57
N PHE A 111 5.82 2.85 -1.35
CA PHE A 111 5.72 3.05 -2.79
C PHE A 111 4.51 3.92 -3.13
N ARG A 112 4.71 4.92 -4.00
CA ARG A 112 3.66 5.77 -4.56
C ARG A 112 3.44 5.40 -6.02
N ARG A 113 2.21 5.13 -6.41
CA ARG A 113 1.84 4.77 -7.76
C ARG A 113 2.38 5.78 -8.78
N VAL A 114 3.03 5.30 -9.85
CA VAL A 114 3.70 6.11 -10.87
C VAL A 114 2.83 6.36 -12.10
N SER A 115 1.83 5.50 -12.35
CA SER A 115 0.93 5.65 -13.51
C SER A 115 -0.13 6.72 -13.27
N LYS A 116 -0.35 7.58 -14.27
CA LYS A 116 -1.29 8.71 -14.18
C LYS A 116 -2.78 8.31 -14.13
N GLY A 117 -3.11 7.08 -14.49
CA GLY A 117 -4.49 6.61 -14.66
C GLY A 117 -5.28 6.35 -13.38
N TRP A 118 -4.73 6.65 -12.20
CA TRP A 118 -5.45 6.46 -10.95
C TRP A 118 -6.40 7.62 -10.60
N LYS A 119 -6.20 8.79 -11.23
CA LYS A 119 -6.93 10.02 -10.97
C LYS A 119 -8.07 10.22 -11.97
N LEU A 120 -9.14 10.83 -11.51
CA LEU A 120 -10.20 11.34 -12.39
C LEU A 120 -9.75 12.63 -13.08
N PRO A 121 -10.34 12.97 -14.27
CA PRO A 121 -9.93 14.16 -15.02
C PRO A 121 -10.10 15.51 -14.29
N HIS A 122 -10.98 15.58 -13.28
CA HIS A 122 -11.20 16.79 -12.48
C HIS A 122 -10.26 16.90 -11.25
N ALA A 123 -9.47 15.89 -10.96
CA ALA A 123 -8.55 15.89 -9.83
C ALA A 123 -7.58 17.08 -9.90
N SER A 124 -7.43 17.78 -8.79
CA SER A 124 -6.53 18.93 -8.70
C SER A 124 -5.06 18.54 -8.77
N GLY A 125 -4.16 19.52 -8.88
CA GLY A 125 -2.71 19.30 -8.85
C GLY A 125 -2.15 18.79 -7.51
N ARG A 126 -2.99 18.65 -6.49
CA ARG A 126 -2.61 18.03 -5.22
C ARG A 126 -2.51 16.50 -5.30
N TYR A 127 -3.23 15.88 -6.23
CA TYR A 127 -3.15 14.43 -6.49
C TYR A 127 -1.96 14.17 -7.40
N ARG A 128 -0.97 13.44 -6.89
CA ARG A 128 0.33 13.26 -7.54
C ARG A 128 0.68 11.81 -7.74
N GLU A 129 1.56 11.58 -8.68
CA GLU A 129 2.25 10.31 -8.90
C GLU A 129 3.56 10.28 -8.10
N GLY A 130 4.04 9.06 -7.84
CA GLY A 130 5.39 8.82 -7.33
C GLY A 130 6.48 9.14 -8.35
N GLU A 131 7.72 9.23 -7.88
CA GLU A 131 8.87 9.62 -8.70
C GLU A 131 9.41 8.48 -9.59
N GLY A 132 9.09 7.23 -9.27
CA GLY A 132 9.53 6.06 -10.05
C GLY A 132 9.55 4.78 -9.22
N PHE A 133 10.01 3.71 -9.87
CA PHE A 133 10.16 2.41 -9.22
C PHE A 133 11.47 2.33 -8.44
N HIS A 134 11.43 1.59 -7.34
CA HIS A 134 12.60 1.27 -6.53
C HIS A 134 12.44 -0.14 -5.92
N THR A 135 13.48 -0.61 -5.28
CA THR A 135 13.48 -1.90 -4.58
C THR A 135 13.77 -1.73 -3.10
N PHE A 136 13.28 -2.68 -2.33
CA PHE A 136 13.62 -2.83 -0.92
C PHE A 136 13.96 -4.29 -0.61
N CYS A 137 14.62 -4.54 0.52
CA CYS A 137 14.98 -5.89 0.94
C CYS A 137 14.08 -6.36 2.07
N TYR A 138 13.58 -7.59 1.95
CA TYR A 138 12.93 -8.29 3.04
C TYR A 138 13.33 -9.76 3.07
N MET A 139 13.79 -10.24 4.23
CA MET A 139 14.46 -11.53 4.38
C MET A 139 15.70 -11.59 3.45
N ASP A 140 15.79 -12.56 2.56
CA ASP A 140 16.84 -12.74 1.56
C ASP A 140 16.38 -12.33 0.14
N LYS A 141 15.34 -11.50 0.03
CA LYS A 141 14.73 -11.13 -1.24
C LYS A 141 14.79 -9.64 -1.49
N THR A 142 15.04 -9.29 -2.75
CA THR A 142 14.87 -7.94 -3.29
C THR A 142 13.47 -7.85 -3.88
N LEU A 143 12.65 -6.96 -3.33
CA LEU A 143 11.25 -6.78 -3.71
C LEU A 143 11.06 -5.41 -4.35
N ALA A 144 10.04 -5.30 -5.19
CA ALA A 144 9.53 -4.04 -5.72
C ALA A 144 8.01 -4.02 -5.60
N VAL A 145 7.41 -2.85 -5.75
CA VAL A 145 5.95 -2.69 -5.82
C VAL A 145 5.55 -2.15 -7.18
N GLY A 146 4.39 -2.61 -7.69
CA GLY A 146 3.75 -2.07 -8.86
C GLY A 146 2.24 -2.11 -8.70
N LEU A 147 1.60 -0.93 -8.64
CA LEU A 147 0.17 -0.81 -8.41
C LEU A 147 -0.61 -0.78 -9.71
N CYS A 148 -1.61 -1.66 -9.85
CA CYS A 148 -2.65 -1.64 -10.89
C CYS A 148 -2.08 -1.38 -12.30
N GLY A 149 -2.33 -0.20 -12.86
CA GLY A 149 -1.89 0.21 -14.21
C GLY A 149 -0.41 0.59 -14.34
N ASP A 150 0.39 0.52 -13.28
CA ASP A 150 1.80 0.91 -13.34
C ASP A 150 2.59 0.12 -14.40
N LEU A 151 2.29 -1.15 -14.59
CA LEU A 151 2.96 -2.01 -15.54
C LEU A 151 2.20 -2.17 -16.89
N TRP A 152 1.26 -1.28 -17.21
CA TRP A 152 0.59 -1.25 -18.51
C TRP A 152 1.38 -0.47 -19.57
N ASP A 153 2.34 0.34 -19.14
CA ASP A 153 3.21 1.11 -20.00
C ASP A 153 4.55 0.39 -20.20
N ASP A 154 5.00 0.28 -21.46
CA ASP A 154 6.24 -0.43 -21.78
C ASP A 154 7.50 0.20 -21.18
N GLU A 155 7.50 1.53 -20.96
CA GLU A 155 8.62 2.20 -20.33
C GLU A 155 8.70 1.82 -18.84
N ASN A 156 7.57 1.79 -18.14
CA ASN A 156 7.48 1.36 -16.76
C ASN A 156 7.91 -0.11 -16.60
N VAL A 157 7.51 -0.97 -17.55
CA VAL A 157 7.97 -2.38 -17.58
C VAL A 157 9.49 -2.47 -17.76
N ARG A 158 10.09 -1.63 -18.65
CA ARG A 158 11.55 -1.58 -18.82
C ARG A 158 12.26 -1.14 -17.54
N GLN A 159 11.76 -0.09 -16.87
CA GLN A 159 12.32 0.39 -15.61
C GLN A 159 12.24 -0.69 -14.52
N MET A 160 11.09 -1.32 -14.35
CA MET A 160 10.92 -2.41 -13.39
C MET A 160 11.87 -3.59 -13.67
N ARG A 161 12.03 -3.99 -14.94
CA ARG A 161 12.97 -5.05 -15.33
C ARG A 161 14.42 -4.69 -15.04
N ALA A 162 14.81 -3.42 -15.22
CA ALA A 162 16.17 -2.95 -14.94
C ALA A 162 16.53 -3.05 -13.44
N LEU A 163 15.55 -2.95 -12.56
CA LEU A 163 15.73 -3.15 -11.12
C LEU A 163 15.96 -4.62 -10.74
N SER A 164 15.55 -5.55 -11.59
CA SER A 164 15.74 -7.01 -11.40
C SER A 164 15.29 -7.52 -10.03
N PRO A 165 14.09 -7.19 -9.52
CA PRO A 165 13.62 -7.71 -8.24
C PRO A 165 13.37 -9.22 -8.30
N ASP A 166 13.52 -9.90 -7.15
CA ASP A 166 13.12 -11.31 -7.01
C ASP A 166 11.61 -11.51 -7.14
N ALA A 167 10.83 -10.51 -6.72
CA ALA A 167 9.36 -10.48 -6.86
C ALA A 167 8.83 -9.03 -6.90
N ILE A 168 7.66 -8.87 -7.52
CA ILE A 168 6.88 -7.63 -7.54
C ILE A 168 5.60 -7.89 -6.71
N LEU A 169 5.35 -7.00 -5.77
CA LEU A 169 4.14 -7.00 -4.93
C LEU A 169 3.03 -6.17 -5.59
#